data_ec391c9996db3139927956659f2884e9
#
_entry.id   ec391c9996db3139927956659f2884e9
#
_cell.length_a   1.000
_cell.length_b   1.000
_cell.length_c   1.000
_cell.angle_alpha   90.00
_cell.angle_beta   90.00
_cell.angle_gamma   90.00
#
_symmetry.space_group_name_H-M   'P 1'
#
loop_
_entity.id
_entity.type
_entity.pdbx_description
1 polymer ?
#
loop_
_entity_poly.entity_id
_entity_poly.type
_entity_poly.pdbx_seq_one_letter_code
_entity_poly.pdbx_strand_id
1 'polypeptide(L)'
;MTEPLFSALDEDSPPVADTEFADLPPPPIWSAAAVRLLQGVVYLDDGAELWDTVLRCVTPLTEYFARLGLRLVVDESDAMAFLRQSRQDEFPHDYDSIPKLFRRSPLNYDTTLLCVLLRDELRRYEEEVNANERCVVSQHELLAVWKAFFPSTKDEVRLNRSLTASLKRAEELKFVRPFGSDAGCWEIRRIIKARLPLDDLERIRESLVTAIELSTSTSTSTPTTTTIETFDGGADE
;
A
#
# COMPACT_ATOMS: atom_id res chain seq x y z
N MET A 1 47.06 29.94 23.38
CA MET A 1 47.51 28.57 23.70
C MET A 1 46.39 27.94 24.49
N THR A 2 45.48 27.24 23.80
CA THR A 2 44.36 26.54 24.41
C THR A 2 44.37 25.15 23.77
N GLU A 3 44.81 24.17 24.53
CA GLU A 3 44.82 22.77 24.09
C GLU A 3 43.40 22.22 23.97
N PRO A 4 43.12 21.35 22.98
CA PRO A 4 41.83 20.73 22.87
C PRO A 4 41.69 19.55 23.84
N LEU A 5 40.65 19.62 24.64
CA LEU A 5 40.19 18.58 25.57
C LEU A 5 39.40 17.49 24.76
N PHE A 6 40.15 16.66 24.04
CA PHE A 6 39.57 15.49 23.38
C PHE A 6 40.57 14.32 23.42
N SER A 7 40.71 13.75 24.60
CA SER A 7 41.47 12.52 24.77
C SER A 7 40.89 11.75 25.95
N ALA A 8 40.15 10.73 25.64
CA ALA A 8 39.86 9.49 26.37
C ALA A 8 38.48 8.98 25.96
N LEU A 9 38.34 8.48 24.76
CA LEU A 9 37.34 7.45 24.50
C LEU A 9 37.99 6.16 24.98
N ASP A 10 37.42 5.59 26.05
CA ASP A 10 37.80 4.30 26.62
C ASP A 10 37.78 3.21 25.50
N GLU A 11 38.99 2.82 25.06
CA GLU A 11 39.21 1.67 24.16
C GLU A 11 39.08 0.32 24.89
N ASP A 12 38.44 0.27 26.03
CA ASP A 12 38.31 -0.95 26.83
C ASP A 12 36.83 -1.35 27.06
N SER A 13 36.00 -1.10 26.05
CA SER A 13 34.70 -1.81 25.99
C SER A 13 34.97 -3.17 25.36
N PRO A 14 34.73 -4.29 26.09
CA PRO A 14 34.86 -5.60 25.51
C PRO A 14 33.97 -5.68 24.27
N PRO A 15 34.43 -6.30 23.17
CA PRO A 15 33.57 -6.50 22.00
C PRO A 15 32.31 -7.20 22.49
N VAL A 16 31.16 -6.56 22.25
CA VAL A 16 29.85 -7.16 22.51
C VAL A 16 29.83 -8.46 21.75
N ALA A 17 29.92 -9.56 22.49
CA ALA A 17 30.21 -10.87 21.96
C ALA A 17 29.17 -11.27 20.92
N ASP A 18 29.64 -11.62 19.72
CA ASP A 18 28.91 -12.36 18.66
C ASP A 18 28.35 -13.73 19.14
N THR A 19 28.47 -14.03 20.43
CA THR A 19 28.14 -15.32 21.07
C THR A 19 26.65 -15.46 21.45
N GLU A 20 25.91 -14.36 21.57
CA GLU A 20 24.51 -14.42 22.03
C GLU A 20 23.53 -14.97 20.98
N PHE A 21 23.91 -14.94 19.70
CA PHE A 21 23.08 -15.44 18.60
C PHE A 21 23.51 -16.79 18.04
N ALA A 22 24.63 -17.36 18.52
CA ALA A 22 25.16 -18.65 18.04
C ALA A 22 24.25 -19.85 18.39
N ASP A 23 23.42 -19.72 19.43
CA ASP A 23 22.50 -20.76 19.90
C ASP A 23 21.04 -20.57 19.44
N LEU A 24 20.77 -19.65 18.50
CA LEU A 24 19.42 -19.50 17.99
C LEU A 24 19.00 -20.73 17.20
N PRO A 25 17.80 -21.26 17.44
CA PRO A 25 17.28 -22.36 16.63
C PRO A 25 17.14 -21.89 15.17
N PRO A 26 17.26 -22.82 14.20
CA PRO A 26 17.10 -22.46 12.80
C PRO A 26 15.74 -21.80 12.58
N PRO A 27 15.67 -20.77 11.72
CA PRO A 27 14.43 -20.06 11.49
C PRO A 27 13.36 -21.00 10.93
N PRO A 28 12.11 -20.89 11.37
CA PRO A 28 11.00 -21.63 10.78
C PRO A 28 10.93 -21.46 9.26
N ILE A 29 10.46 -22.47 8.56
CA ILE A 29 10.35 -22.47 7.08
C ILE A 29 9.53 -21.30 6.54
N TRP A 30 8.60 -20.77 7.33
CA TRP A 30 7.74 -19.65 6.99
C TRP A 30 8.34 -18.26 7.30
N SER A 31 9.54 -18.18 7.89
CA SER A 31 10.14 -16.91 8.29
C SER A 31 10.32 -15.94 7.12
N ALA A 32 10.79 -16.44 5.98
CA ALA A 32 10.92 -15.62 4.78
C ALA A 32 9.57 -15.07 4.30
N ALA A 33 8.52 -15.90 4.34
CA ALA A 33 7.16 -15.47 4.01
C ALA A 33 6.62 -14.42 5.00
N ALA A 34 6.91 -14.59 6.30
CA ALA A 34 6.52 -13.61 7.32
C ALA A 34 7.16 -12.24 7.07
N VAL A 35 8.47 -12.21 6.79
CA VAL A 35 9.18 -10.95 6.48
C VAL A 35 8.59 -10.29 5.22
N ARG A 36 8.33 -11.07 4.16
CA ARG A 36 7.73 -10.53 2.93
C ARG A 36 6.33 -9.98 3.16
N LEU A 37 5.52 -10.62 3.98
CA LEU A 37 4.19 -10.14 4.35
C LEU A 37 4.26 -8.84 5.19
N LEU A 38 5.27 -8.68 6.05
CA LEU A 38 5.52 -7.42 6.76
C LEU A 38 5.97 -6.29 5.83
N GLN A 39 6.64 -6.61 4.73
CA GLN A 39 7.07 -5.65 3.72
C GLN A 39 5.95 -5.25 2.74
N GLY A 40 4.86 -6.03 2.69
CA GLY A 40 3.73 -5.72 1.80
C GLY A 40 2.87 -6.90 1.42
N VAL A 41 2.41 -6.88 0.18
CA VAL A 41 1.56 -7.93 -0.40
C VAL A 41 2.44 -8.97 -1.07
N VAL A 42 2.14 -10.24 -0.84
CA VAL A 42 2.72 -11.38 -1.54
C VAL A 42 1.74 -11.85 -2.61
N TYR A 43 2.19 -11.95 -3.84
CA TYR A 43 1.40 -12.47 -4.96
C TYR A 43 2.00 -13.77 -5.47
N LEU A 44 1.18 -14.60 -6.10
CA LEU A 44 1.64 -15.81 -6.79
C LEU A 44 2.70 -15.49 -7.85
N ASP A 45 2.58 -14.36 -8.55
CA ASP A 45 3.51 -13.92 -9.60
C ASP A 45 4.82 -13.33 -9.06
N ASP A 46 4.95 -13.11 -7.75
CA ASP A 46 6.20 -12.71 -7.11
C ASP A 46 7.13 -13.92 -6.84
N GLY A 47 6.59 -15.15 -6.89
CA GLY A 47 7.36 -16.39 -6.74
C GLY A 47 6.50 -17.54 -6.22
N ALA A 48 6.42 -18.62 -7.01
CA ALA A 48 5.59 -19.80 -6.69
C ALA A 48 5.98 -20.46 -5.37
N GLU A 49 7.27 -20.57 -5.06
CA GLU A 49 7.77 -21.19 -3.82
C GLU A 49 7.35 -20.39 -2.58
N LEU A 50 7.40 -19.06 -2.68
CA LEU A 50 6.98 -18.18 -1.60
C LEU A 50 5.47 -18.30 -1.36
N TRP A 51 4.68 -18.30 -2.43
CA TRP A 51 3.24 -18.47 -2.39
C TRP A 51 2.85 -19.81 -1.78
N ASP A 52 3.45 -20.91 -2.24
CA ASP A 52 3.29 -22.25 -1.68
C ASP A 52 3.60 -22.30 -0.18
N THR A 53 4.64 -21.60 0.25
CA THR A 53 5.02 -21.51 1.67
C THR A 53 3.95 -20.78 2.46
N VAL A 54 3.40 -19.69 1.93
CA VAL A 54 2.27 -18.97 2.56
C VAL A 54 1.07 -19.91 2.74
N LEU A 55 0.66 -20.63 1.67
CA LEU A 55 -0.49 -21.53 1.71
C LEU A 55 -0.30 -22.68 2.68
N ARG A 56 0.87 -23.32 2.68
CA ARG A 56 1.17 -24.44 3.60
C ARG A 56 1.28 -24.01 5.06
N CYS A 57 1.68 -22.78 5.31
CA CYS A 57 1.96 -22.26 6.65
C CYS A 57 0.95 -21.19 7.11
N VAL A 58 -0.27 -21.19 6.58
CA VAL A 58 -1.31 -20.19 6.96
C VAL A 58 -1.53 -20.18 8.47
N THR A 59 -1.64 -21.34 9.12
CA THR A 59 -1.90 -21.44 10.56
C THR A 59 -0.79 -20.82 11.39
N PRO A 60 0.49 -21.24 11.29
CA PRO A 60 1.55 -20.64 12.08
C PRO A 60 1.79 -19.16 11.74
N LEU A 61 1.61 -18.73 10.50
CA LEU A 61 1.67 -17.32 10.12
C LEU A 61 0.55 -16.51 10.77
N THR A 62 -0.67 -17.04 10.77
CA THR A 62 -1.83 -16.38 11.41
C THR A 62 -1.61 -16.22 12.92
N GLU A 63 -1.13 -17.27 13.60
CA GLU A 63 -0.82 -17.21 15.04
C GLU A 63 0.30 -16.22 15.35
N TYR A 64 1.35 -16.19 14.52
CA TYR A 64 2.46 -15.25 14.67
C TYR A 64 1.99 -13.80 14.53
N PHE A 65 1.26 -13.49 13.46
CA PHE A 65 0.78 -12.14 13.20
C PHE A 65 -0.32 -11.70 14.19
N ALA A 66 -1.14 -12.62 14.66
CA ALA A 66 -2.14 -12.31 15.68
C ALA A 66 -1.47 -11.76 16.95
N ARG A 67 -0.30 -12.29 17.36
CA ARG A 67 0.46 -11.77 18.51
C ARG A 67 0.94 -10.33 18.33
N LEU A 68 1.03 -9.86 17.07
CA LEU A 68 1.38 -8.49 16.72
C LEU A 68 0.14 -7.59 16.49
N GLY A 69 -1.07 -8.10 16.78
CA GLY A 69 -2.31 -7.38 16.49
C GLY A 69 -2.61 -7.24 15.00
N LEU A 70 -2.06 -8.15 14.18
CA LEU A 70 -2.24 -8.16 12.73
C LEU A 70 -3.05 -9.38 12.30
N ARG A 71 -3.81 -9.22 11.22
CA ARG A 71 -4.55 -10.31 10.60
C ARG A 71 -4.00 -10.62 9.22
N LEU A 72 -3.63 -11.87 9.02
CA LEU A 72 -3.30 -12.40 7.71
C LEU A 72 -4.59 -12.62 6.91
N VAL A 73 -4.61 -12.11 5.69
CA VAL A 73 -5.66 -12.35 4.69
C VAL A 73 -5.01 -13.06 3.52
N VAL A 74 -5.53 -14.23 3.18
CA VAL A 74 -5.13 -14.99 1.99
C VAL A 74 -6.33 -15.03 1.06
N ASP A 75 -6.17 -14.47 -0.12
CA ASP A 75 -7.17 -14.47 -1.18
C ASP A 75 -6.63 -15.30 -2.34
N GLU A 76 -7.07 -16.57 -2.38
CA GLU A 76 -6.66 -17.50 -3.42
C GLU A 76 -7.26 -17.14 -4.79
N SER A 77 -8.41 -16.48 -4.81
CA SER A 77 -9.07 -16.08 -6.07
C SER A 77 -8.30 -14.96 -6.77
N ASP A 78 -7.78 -14.02 -6.00
CA ASP A 78 -6.94 -12.93 -6.49
C ASP A 78 -5.44 -13.28 -6.42
N ALA A 79 -5.11 -14.52 -6.01
CA ALA A 79 -3.75 -15.04 -5.86
C ALA A 79 -2.83 -14.08 -5.08
N MET A 80 -3.31 -13.56 -3.93
CA MET A 80 -2.59 -12.62 -3.09
C MET A 80 -2.76 -12.91 -1.60
N ALA A 81 -1.73 -12.57 -0.81
CA ALA A 81 -1.78 -12.59 0.64
C ALA A 81 -1.20 -11.29 1.20
N PHE A 82 -1.84 -10.74 2.24
CA PHE A 82 -1.43 -9.50 2.84
C PHE A 82 -1.83 -9.41 4.32
N LEU A 83 -1.22 -8.48 5.03
CA LEU A 83 -1.57 -8.18 6.41
C LEU A 83 -2.50 -6.96 6.48
N ARG A 84 -3.43 -6.99 7.40
CA ARG A 84 -4.21 -5.83 7.79
C ARG A 84 -4.18 -5.63 9.30
N GLN A 85 -4.37 -4.41 9.74
CA GLN A 85 -4.56 -4.13 11.14
C GLN A 85 -5.86 -4.78 11.62
N SER A 86 -5.82 -5.42 12.77
CA SER A 86 -7.01 -5.98 13.40
C SER A 86 -7.98 -4.87 13.81
N ARG A 87 -9.28 -5.16 13.76
CA ARG A 87 -10.32 -4.31 14.31
C ARG A 87 -10.47 -4.58 15.81
N GLN A 88 -10.98 -3.61 16.56
CA GLN A 88 -11.15 -3.72 18.00
C GLN A 88 -12.06 -4.89 18.45
N ASP A 89 -12.98 -5.30 17.59
CA ASP A 89 -13.91 -6.41 17.82
C ASP A 89 -13.33 -7.81 17.49
N GLU A 90 -12.18 -7.85 16.84
CA GLU A 90 -11.56 -9.11 16.39
C GLU A 90 -10.60 -9.74 17.39
N PHE A 91 -10.13 -8.97 18.39
CA PHE A 91 -9.17 -9.42 19.39
C PHE A 91 -9.60 -9.04 20.82
N PRO A 92 -9.10 -9.75 21.85
CA PRO A 92 -9.28 -9.35 23.23
C PRO A 92 -8.77 -7.92 23.51
N HIS A 93 -9.38 -7.22 24.47
CA HIS A 93 -9.05 -5.82 24.81
C HIS A 93 -7.57 -5.57 25.14
N ASP A 94 -6.84 -6.59 25.60
CA ASP A 94 -5.41 -6.47 25.91
C ASP A 94 -4.56 -6.11 24.69
N TYR A 95 -5.06 -6.37 23.49
CA TYR A 95 -4.39 -6.04 22.23
C TYR A 95 -4.51 -4.57 21.82
N ASP A 96 -5.39 -3.80 22.45
CA ASP A 96 -5.56 -2.37 22.17
C ASP A 96 -4.31 -1.54 22.52
N SER A 97 -3.45 -2.07 23.41
CA SER A 97 -2.18 -1.45 23.80
C SER A 97 -1.06 -1.63 22.78
N ILE A 98 -1.21 -2.54 21.81
CA ILE A 98 -0.20 -2.81 20.79
C ILE A 98 -0.16 -1.64 19.78
N PRO A 99 1.01 -1.04 19.55
CA PRO A 99 1.15 -0.02 18.52
C PRO A 99 0.71 -0.51 17.15
N LYS A 100 -0.03 0.31 16.41
CA LYS A 100 -0.50 -0.03 15.08
C LYS A 100 0.66 0.02 14.08
N LEU A 101 0.92 -1.09 13.38
CA LEU A 101 1.91 -1.15 12.32
C LEU A 101 1.47 -0.32 11.10
N PHE A 102 0.19 -0.41 10.76
CA PHE A 102 -0.36 0.33 9.62
C PHE A 102 -0.95 1.65 10.09
N ARG A 103 -0.38 2.74 9.60
CA ARG A 103 -0.89 4.09 9.85
C ARG A 103 -1.87 4.47 8.75
N ARG A 104 -2.96 5.14 9.14
CA ARG A 104 -3.87 5.75 8.18
C ARG A 104 -3.26 7.06 7.70
N SER A 105 -2.96 7.16 6.43
CA SER A 105 -2.52 8.40 5.80
C SER A 105 -3.66 8.93 4.93
N PRO A 106 -4.10 10.18 5.14
CA PRO A 106 -5.13 10.77 4.29
C PRO A 106 -4.58 10.96 2.87
N LEU A 107 -5.36 10.57 1.88
CA LEU A 107 -5.05 10.83 0.48
C LEU A 107 -5.60 12.20 0.08
N ASN A 108 -4.87 12.90 -0.78
CA ASN A 108 -5.39 14.10 -1.40
C ASN A 108 -6.46 13.74 -2.45
N TYR A 109 -7.23 14.74 -2.87
CA TYR A 109 -8.29 14.59 -3.86
C TYR A 109 -7.82 13.88 -5.12
N ASP A 110 -6.70 14.32 -5.69
CA ASP A 110 -6.15 13.77 -6.93
C ASP A 110 -5.81 12.28 -6.81
N THR A 111 -5.15 11.88 -5.73
CA THR A 111 -4.82 10.47 -5.50
C THR A 111 -6.06 9.63 -5.23
N THR A 112 -7.03 10.17 -4.48
CA THR A 112 -8.31 9.50 -4.22
C THR A 112 -9.08 9.27 -5.51
N LEU A 113 -9.18 10.29 -6.36
CA LEU A 113 -9.81 10.19 -7.68
C LEU A 113 -9.11 9.11 -8.54
N LEU A 114 -7.77 9.12 -8.57
CA LEU A 114 -7.01 8.10 -9.30
C LEU A 114 -7.33 6.69 -8.79
N CYS A 115 -7.37 6.49 -7.48
CA CYS A 115 -7.68 5.18 -6.90
C CYS A 115 -9.08 4.70 -7.31
N VAL A 116 -10.07 5.60 -7.37
CA VAL A 116 -11.43 5.26 -7.86
C VAL A 116 -11.39 4.86 -9.32
N LEU A 117 -10.70 5.62 -10.18
CA LEU A 117 -10.58 5.31 -11.60
C LEU A 117 -9.86 3.98 -11.85
N LEU A 118 -8.77 3.72 -11.15
CA LEU A 118 -8.04 2.44 -11.23
C LEU A 118 -8.91 1.27 -10.77
N ARG A 119 -9.72 1.45 -9.74
CA ARG A 119 -10.61 0.41 -9.22
C ARG A 119 -11.75 0.11 -10.19
N ASP A 120 -12.31 1.14 -10.83
CA ASP A 120 -13.33 0.99 -11.88
C ASP A 120 -12.75 0.32 -13.13
N GLU A 121 -11.54 0.68 -13.52
CA GLU A 121 -10.85 0.08 -14.67
C GLU A 121 -10.59 -1.41 -14.41
N LEU A 122 -10.08 -1.76 -13.22
CA LEU A 122 -9.87 -3.17 -12.85
C LEU A 122 -11.19 -3.96 -12.87
N ARG A 123 -12.30 -3.37 -12.35
CA ARG A 123 -13.61 -4.02 -12.37
C ARG A 123 -14.08 -4.28 -13.80
N ARG A 124 -13.98 -3.27 -14.68
CA ARG A 124 -14.36 -3.41 -16.09
C ARG A 124 -13.54 -4.49 -16.78
N TYR A 125 -12.23 -4.49 -16.53
CA TYR A 125 -11.34 -5.51 -17.06
C TYR A 125 -11.71 -6.93 -16.61
N GLU A 126 -12.05 -7.13 -15.34
CA GLU A 126 -12.46 -8.43 -14.78
C GLU A 126 -13.82 -8.90 -15.33
N GLU A 127 -14.70 -7.97 -15.72
CA GLU A 127 -15.99 -8.29 -16.36
C GLU A 127 -15.82 -8.70 -17.85
N GLU A 128 -14.83 -8.13 -18.56
CA GLU A 128 -14.64 -8.30 -20.00
C GLU A 128 -13.63 -9.40 -20.36
N VAL A 129 -12.64 -9.65 -19.51
CA VAL A 129 -11.51 -10.55 -19.77
C VAL A 129 -11.38 -11.61 -18.69
N ASN A 130 -10.79 -12.76 -19.04
CA ASN A 130 -10.50 -13.82 -18.06
C ASN A 130 -9.65 -13.30 -16.89
N ALA A 131 -10.11 -13.54 -15.68
CA ALA A 131 -9.56 -13.02 -14.42
C ALA A 131 -8.07 -13.34 -14.14
N ASN A 132 -7.42 -14.13 -14.99
CA ASN A 132 -6.01 -14.56 -14.83
C ASN A 132 -4.99 -13.65 -15.53
N GLU A 133 -5.42 -12.71 -16.34
CA GLU A 133 -4.53 -11.79 -17.03
C GLU A 133 -4.26 -10.52 -16.20
N ARG A 134 -3.20 -9.81 -16.56
CA ARG A 134 -2.80 -8.57 -15.89
C ARG A 134 -3.56 -7.39 -16.46
N CYS A 135 -4.23 -6.63 -15.60
CA CYS A 135 -4.87 -5.39 -16.01
C CYS A 135 -3.79 -4.30 -16.19
N VAL A 136 -3.54 -3.92 -17.44
CA VAL A 136 -2.54 -2.90 -17.79
C VAL A 136 -3.24 -1.70 -18.41
N VAL A 137 -2.88 -0.51 -17.94
CA VAL A 137 -3.41 0.78 -18.43
C VAL A 137 -2.26 1.69 -18.83
N SER A 138 -2.48 2.50 -19.86
CA SER A 138 -1.51 3.53 -20.24
C SER A 138 -1.80 4.85 -19.51
N GLN A 139 -0.74 5.60 -19.18
CA GLN A 139 -0.89 6.94 -18.61
C GLN A 139 -1.67 7.88 -19.53
N HIS A 140 -1.57 7.68 -20.85
CA HIS A 140 -2.31 8.47 -21.83
C HIS A 140 -3.83 8.23 -21.72
N GLU A 141 -4.27 6.98 -21.62
CA GLU A 141 -5.68 6.62 -21.44
C GLU A 141 -6.21 7.16 -20.10
N LEU A 142 -5.43 6.97 -19.03
CA LEU A 142 -5.76 7.54 -17.73
C LEU A 142 -5.89 9.08 -17.79
N LEU A 143 -5.01 9.77 -18.52
CA LEU A 143 -5.08 11.21 -18.66
C LEU A 143 -6.35 11.66 -19.41
N ALA A 144 -6.80 10.89 -20.39
CA ALA A 144 -8.02 11.19 -21.12
C ALA A 144 -9.25 11.17 -20.19
N VAL A 145 -9.37 10.13 -19.35
CA VAL A 145 -10.43 10.03 -18.35
C VAL A 145 -10.26 11.06 -17.23
N TRP A 146 -9.01 11.29 -16.79
CA TRP A 146 -8.66 12.25 -15.75
C TRP A 146 -9.13 13.67 -16.06
N LYS A 147 -8.96 14.10 -17.31
CA LYS A 147 -9.36 15.45 -17.76
C LYS A 147 -10.84 15.73 -17.54
N ALA A 148 -11.70 14.73 -17.62
CA ALA A 148 -13.15 14.91 -17.44
C ALA A 148 -13.55 15.39 -16.03
N PHE A 149 -12.69 15.19 -15.03
CA PHE A 149 -12.95 15.57 -13.64
C PHE A 149 -12.39 16.96 -13.28
N PHE A 150 -11.81 17.66 -14.22
CA PHE A 150 -11.25 19.00 -13.98
C PHE A 150 -11.85 20.02 -14.93
N PRO A 151 -12.03 21.29 -14.48
CA PRO A 151 -12.52 22.35 -15.36
C PRO A 151 -11.65 22.49 -16.61
N SER A 152 -12.26 22.76 -17.75
CA SER A 152 -11.63 22.92 -19.07
C SER A 152 -10.54 24.00 -19.14
N THR A 153 -10.42 24.82 -18.11
CA THR A 153 -9.44 25.90 -18.00
C THR A 153 -8.08 25.47 -17.43
N LYS A 154 -7.94 24.20 -16.96
CA LYS A 154 -6.65 23.75 -16.44
C LYS A 154 -5.70 23.38 -17.60
N ASP A 155 -4.47 23.88 -17.50
CA ASP A 155 -3.37 23.57 -18.39
C ASP A 155 -3.10 22.05 -18.40
N GLU A 156 -3.02 21.47 -19.58
CA GLU A 156 -2.77 20.03 -19.80
C GLU A 156 -1.45 19.57 -19.15
N VAL A 157 -0.43 20.42 -19.18
CA VAL A 157 0.87 20.13 -18.54
C VAL A 157 0.71 19.98 -17.05
N ARG A 158 -0.12 20.83 -16.42
CA ARG A 158 -0.40 20.75 -14.99
C ARG A 158 -1.22 19.50 -14.64
N LEU A 159 -2.20 19.14 -15.47
CA LEU A 159 -2.98 17.91 -15.26
C LEU A 159 -2.11 16.65 -15.39
N ASN A 160 -1.21 16.61 -16.38
CA ASN A 160 -0.29 15.49 -16.52
C ASN A 160 0.69 15.38 -15.34
N ARG A 161 1.18 16.49 -14.81
CA ARG A 161 2.02 16.49 -13.60
C ARG A 161 1.26 15.98 -12.37
N SER A 162 0.02 16.41 -12.18
CA SER A 162 -0.84 15.95 -11.10
C SER A 162 -1.11 14.44 -11.20
N LEU A 163 -1.46 13.94 -12.38
CA LEU A 163 -1.64 12.51 -12.63
C LEU A 163 -0.37 11.72 -12.36
N THR A 164 0.79 12.21 -12.84
CA THR A 164 2.08 11.55 -12.59
C THR A 164 2.43 11.48 -11.12
N ALA A 165 2.19 12.54 -10.35
CA ALA A 165 2.39 12.56 -8.90
C ALA A 165 1.45 11.56 -8.20
N SER A 166 0.18 11.53 -8.61
CA SER A 166 -0.81 10.58 -8.07
C SER A 166 -0.47 9.13 -8.41
N LEU A 167 0.06 8.84 -9.62
CA LEU A 167 0.53 7.51 -10.01
C LEU A 167 1.72 7.06 -9.15
N LYS A 168 2.69 7.94 -8.89
CA LYS A 168 3.79 7.64 -7.96
C LYS A 168 3.29 7.32 -6.56
N ARG A 169 2.32 8.09 -6.07
CA ARG A 169 1.71 7.79 -4.77
C ARG A 169 0.95 6.46 -4.78
N ALA A 170 0.23 6.13 -5.84
CA ALA A 170 -0.44 4.84 -6.00
C ALA A 170 0.58 3.67 -6.09
N GLU A 171 1.77 3.89 -6.67
CA GLU A 171 2.88 2.93 -6.69
C GLU A 171 3.44 2.70 -5.27
N GLU A 172 3.67 3.76 -4.49
CA GLU A 172 4.08 3.66 -3.08
C GLU A 172 3.06 2.84 -2.27
N LEU A 173 1.77 3.03 -2.54
CA LEU A 173 0.66 2.27 -1.93
C LEU A 173 0.53 0.84 -2.48
N LYS A 174 1.37 0.44 -3.45
CA LYS A 174 1.33 -0.86 -4.11
C LYS A 174 0.04 -1.13 -4.90
N PHE A 175 -0.70 -0.10 -5.27
CA PHE A 175 -1.92 -0.21 -6.09
C PHE A 175 -1.61 -0.36 -7.57
N VAL A 176 -0.48 0.17 -8.00
CA VAL A 176 0.03 0.03 -9.36
C VAL A 176 1.52 -0.32 -9.32
N ARG A 177 2.01 -0.90 -10.40
CA ARG A 177 3.46 -1.02 -10.68
C ARG A 177 3.74 -0.70 -12.14
N PRO A 178 4.94 -0.20 -12.49
CA PRO A 178 5.36 -0.04 -13.88
C PRO A 178 5.27 -1.38 -14.61
N PHE A 179 4.83 -1.37 -15.86
CA PHE A 179 4.69 -2.56 -16.67
C PHE A 179 5.47 -2.42 -17.99
N GLY A 180 6.30 -3.41 -18.27
CA GLY A 180 7.13 -3.44 -19.48
C GLY A 180 8.29 -2.44 -19.45
N SER A 181 8.91 -2.28 -20.63
CA SER A 181 10.00 -1.30 -20.86
C SER A 181 9.47 0.08 -21.29
N ASP A 182 8.19 0.17 -21.62
CA ASP A 182 7.59 1.39 -22.14
C ASP A 182 7.22 2.32 -20.98
N ALA A 183 7.80 3.51 -21.00
CA ALA A 183 7.47 4.53 -20.01
C ALA A 183 5.99 4.93 -20.13
N GLY A 184 5.23 4.75 -19.06
CA GLY A 184 3.85 5.17 -19.00
C GLY A 184 2.80 4.05 -19.04
N CYS A 185 3.21 2.78 -19.06
CA CYS A 185 2.32 1.64 -18.83
C CYS A 185 2.34 1.19 -17.38
N TRP A 186 1.17 0.94 -16.81
CA TRP A 186 1.00 0.62 -15.41
C TRP A 186 0.11 -0.62 -15.26
N GLU A 187 0.58 -1.60 -14.50
CA GLU A 187 -0.25 -2.72 -14.09
C GLU A 187 -1.02 -2.34 -12.82
N ILE A 188 -2.33 -2.51 -12.84
CA ILE A 188 -3.19 -2.32 -11.67
C ILE A 188 -3.11 -3.59 -10.82
N ARG A 189 -2.73 -3.44 -9.55
CA ARG A 189 -2.59 -4.56 -8.61
C ARG A 189 -3.89 -4.84 -7.89
N ARG A 190 -4.23 -6.12 -7.72
CA ARG A 190 -5.51 -6.56 -7.15
C ARG A 190 -5.72 -6.16 -5.68
N ILE A 191 -4.64 -5.82 -4.95
CA ILE A 191 -4.75 -5.31 -3.57
C ILE A 191 -5.65 -4.07 -3.47
N ILE A 192 -5.82 -3.32 -4.55
CA ILE A 192 -6.74 -2.16 -4.58
C ILE A 192 -8.18 -2.57 -4.24
N LYS A 193 -8.60 -3.82 -4.56
CA LYS A 193 -9.94 -4.35 -4.22
C LYS A 193 -10.12 -4.47 -2.70
N ALA A 194 -9.09 -4.97 -2.02
CA ALA A 194 -9.11 -5.15 -0.57
C ALA A 194 -8.98 -3.82 0.20
N ARG A 195 -8.33 -2.82 -0.40
CA ARG A 195 -8.13 -1.49 0.21
C ARG A 195 -9.25 -0.50 -0.11
N LEU A 196 -9.96 -0.73 -1.21
CA LEU A 196 -11.09 0.07 -1.69
C LEU A 196 -12.26 -0.87 -2.00
N PRO A 197 -12.98 -1.38 -0.98
CA PRO A 197 -14.18 -2.16 -1.19
C PRO A 197 -15.27 -1.32 -1.88
N LEU A 198 -16.19 -1.99 -2.58
CA LEU A 198 -17.23 -1.33 -3.39
C LEU A 198 -18.08 -0.34 -2.59
N ASP A 199 -18.43 -0.70 -1.35
CA ASP A 199 -19.24 0.16 -0.47
C ASP A 199 -18.53 1.48 -0.13
N ASP A 200 -17.19 1.45 0.00
CA ASP A 200 -16.40 2.66 0.22
C ASP A 200 -16.25 3.48 -1.06
N LEU A 201 -16.21 2.82 -2.22
CA LEU A 201 -16.13 3.47 -3.53
C LEU A 201 -17.33 4.36 -3.82
N GLU A 202 -18.54 3.91 -3.55
CA GLU A 202 -19.76 4.69 -3.75
C GLU A 202 -19.74 5.94 -2.89
N ARG A 203 -19.41 5.84 -1.61
CA ARG A 203 -19.25 6.99 -0.71
C ARG A 203 -18.17 7.97 -1.17
N ILE A 204 -17.04 7.45 -1.66
CA ILE A 204 -15.96 8.29 -2.18
C ILE A 204 -16.40 8.99 -3.46
N ARG A 205 -17.09 8.31 -4.37
CA ARG A 205 -17.64 8.91 -5.60
C ARG A 205 -18.60 10.04 -5.29
N GLU A 206 -19.55 9.83 -4.40
CA GLU A 206 -20.50 10.87 -3.95
C GLU A 206 -19.77 12.08 -3.37
N SER A 207 -18.75 11.84 -2.53
CA SER A 207 -17.92 12.92 -1.98
C SER A 207 -17.14 13.66 -3.05
N LEU A 208 -16.63 12.98 -4.07
CA LEU A 208 -15.90 13.58 -5.19
C LEU A 208 -16.83 14.42 -6.07
N VAL A 209 -18.05 13.94 -6.37
CA VAL A 209 -19.06 14.69 -7.13
C VAL A 209 -19.47 15.95 -6.37
N THR A 210 -19.76 15.83 -5.09
CA THR A 210 -20.10 16.99 -4.24
C THR A 210 -18.95 18.00 -4.20
N ALA A 211 -17.69 17.55 -4.13
CA ALA A 211 -16.52 18.43 -4.15
C ALA A 211 -16.36 19.17 -5.50
N ILE A 212 -16.70 18.52 -6.62
CA ILE A 212 -16.73 19.17 -7.95
C ILE A 212 -17.82 20.24 -8.00
N GLU A 213 -19.03 19.93 -7.55
CA GLU A 213 -20.16 20.88 -7.53
C GLU A 213 -19.87 22.10 -6.66
N LEU A 214 -19.26 21.89 -5.49
CA LEU A 214 -18.83 22.98 -4.60
C LEU A 214 -17.69 23.80 -5.20
N SER A 215 -16.75 23.18 -5.92
CA SER A 215 -15.64 23.88 -6.56
C SER A 215 -16.08 24.70 -7.77
N THR A 216 -17.18 24.33 -8.42
CA THR A 216 -17.82 25.11 -9.50
C THR A 216 -18.65 26.27 -8.96
N SER A 217 -19.15 26.17 -7.72
CA SER A 217 -19.99 27.20 -7.10
C SER A 217 -19.23 28.19 -6.19
N THR A 218 -17.99 27.90 -5.81
CA THR A 218 -17.25 28.79 -4.88
C THR A 218 -15.74 28.68 -5.16
N SER A 219 -15.16 29.78 -5.62
CA SER A 219 -13.69 29.94 -5.71
C SER A 219 -13.02 30.14 -4.34
N THR A 220 -13.48 29.50 -3.30
CA THR A 220 -12.84 29.52 -1.97
C THR A 220 -13.35 28.36 -1.13
N SER A 221 -12.58 27.29 -0.95
CA SER A 221 -12.46 26.55 0.34
C SER A 221 -11.85 25.16 0.20
N THR A 222 -11.17 24.77 1.20
CA THR A 222 -10.42 23.63 1.72
C THR A 222 -10.76 22.23 1.16
N PRO A 223 -9.77 21.39 0.87
CA PRO A 223 -9.98 20.03 0.37
C PRO A 223 -10.50 19.10 1.47
N THR A 224 -11.57 18.38 1.15
CA THR A 224 -12.07 17.27 1.96
C THR A 224 -11.07 16.10 1.93
N THR A 225 -10.63 15.68 3.10
CA THR A 225 -9.65 14.62 3.28
C THR A 225 -10.37 13.28 3.44
N THR A 226 -10.17 12.36 2.50
CA THR A 226 -10.63 10.97 2.60
C THR A 226 -9.52 10.09 3.14
N THR A 227 -9.79 9.30 4.18
CA THR A 227 -8.81 8.44 4.84
C THR A 227 -8.91 7.01 4.29
N ILE A 228 -7.82 6.52 3.71
CA ILE A 228 -7.65 5.13 3.27
C ILE A 228 -6.57 4.50 4.14
N GLU A 229 -6.76 3.25 4.56
CA GLU A 229 -5.72 2.50 5.28
C GLU A 229 -4.59 2.15 4.33
N THR A 230 -3.41 2.70 4.59
CA THR A 230 -2.23 2.48 3.77
C THR A 230 -1.11 1.84 4.57
N PHE A 231 -0.38 0.96 3.91
CA PHE A 231 0.90 0.46 4.37
C PHE A 231 1.95 1.52 4.03
N ASP A 232 2.39 2.26 5.04
CA ASP A 232 3.59 3.09 4.94
C ASP A 232 4.75 2.26 5.52
N GLY A 233 5.42 1.53 4.65
CA GLY A 233 6.71 0.91 4.96
C GLY A 233 7.76 2.01 4.96
N GLY A 234 7.86 2.75 6.05
CA GLY A 234 8.88 3.77 6.23
C GLY A 234 10.27 3.14 6.10
N ALA A 235 10.93 3.42 5.00
CA ALA A 235 12.37 3.40 4.93
C ALA A 235 12.82 4.83 5.28
N ASP A 236 13.10 5.06 6.55
CA ASP A 236 13.92 6.19 6.98
C ASP A 236 15.32 5.66 7.28
N GLU A 237 16.30 6.27 6.60
CA GLU A 237 17.70 6.28 6.99
C GLU A 237 17.87 6.90 8.38
#